data_85fa0f9787fcd7f3119b93104ac2b77d
#
_entry.id   85fa0f9787fcd7f3119b93104ac2b77d
#
_cell.length_a   1.000
_cell.length_b   1.000
_cell.length_c   1.000
_cell.angle_alpha   90.00
_cell.angle_beta   90.00
_cell.angle_gamma   90.00
#
_symmetry.space_group_name_H-M   'P 1'
#
loop_
_entity.id
_entity.type
_entity.pdbx_description
1 polymer ?
#
loop_
_entity_poly.entity_id
_entity_poly.type
_entity_poly.pdbx_seq_one_letter_code
_entity_poly.pdbx_strand_id
1 'polypeptide(L)'
;MTIGVLALVGVTPERVAALTAAGYAVREGKKYANRTDAVREAADTVRAVLTNGRGGLSGDEMALLPKLEIVCAVGAGYEAVDLDTARRRGIVVANCPDANAPAVADSAMMLLMAATRHLLQADRFVRAGGWQDQWRVDTPTITGKRLGILGLGKIGSRIAQRAARGFDMEIGYHNRTAVAGSPYRYFASLIELATWADFLVAAAPGGAGTRHLVNADVLAALGPQGYLVNVGRGTVVDTPALIAALRAKRIAGAGLDVLEGEPGVPPILPELLQCDNVVVTPHVAGRAPESRSAATALILANLNAHFAGKPLPSPVSIKA
;
A
#
# COMPACT_ATOMS: atom_id res chain seq x y z
N MET A 1 -2.98 14.60 33.78
CA MET A 1 -4.11 14.82 32.85
C MET A 1 -4.05 13.75 31.77
N THR A 2 -5.19 13.11 31.47
CA THR A 2 -5.27 12.09 30.42
C THR A 2 -5.17 12.76 29.03
N ILE A 3 -4.32 12.24 28.15
CA ILE A 3 -4.10 12.80 26.84
C ILE A 3 -5.18 12.30 25.87
N GLY A 4 -5.93 13.23 25.26
CA GLY A 4 -6.96 12.90 24.28
C GLY A 4 -6.37 12.50 22.91
N VAL A 5 -6.85 11.39 22.37
CA VAL A 5 -6.51 10.86 21.04
C VAL A 5 -7.78 10.72 20.23
N LEU A 6 -7.87 11.40 19.09
CA LEU A 6 -8.95 11.26 18.11
C LEU A 6 -8.54 10.28 17.02
N ALA A 7 -9.29 9.18 16.88
CA ALA A 7 -9.09 8.22 15.81
C ALA A 7 -10.06 8.50 14.64
N LEU A 8 -9.55 9.12 13.58
CA LEU A 8 -10.29 9.38 12.33
C LEU A 8 -10.30 8.18 11.37
N VAL A 9 -9.65 7.09 11.78
CA VAL A 9 -9.67 5.79 11.10
C VAL A 9 -10.37 4.75 11.95
N GLY A 10 -10.76 3.63 11.33
CA GLY A 10 -11.27 2.50 12.11
C GLY A 10 -10.19 1.97 13.06
N VAL A 11 -10.51 1.90 14.31
CA VAL A 11 -9.67 1.27 15.34
C VAL A 11 -10.31 -0.03 15.80
N THR A 12 -9.49 -1.01 16.13
CA THR A 12 -9.96 -2.28 16.73
C THR A 12 -10.09 -2.15 18.23
N PRO A 13 -10.96 -2.96 18.88
CA PRO A 13 -11.08 -2.97 20.33
C PRO A 13 -9.74 -3.16 21.05
N GLU A 14 -8.86 -4.02 20.52
CA GLU A 14 -7.54 -4.30 21.07
C GLU A 14 -6.64 -3.04 21.03
N ARG A 15 -6.70 -2.26 19.94
CA ARG A 15 -5.95 -0.98 19.84
C ARG A 15 -6.48 0.04 20.83
N VAL A 16 -7.80 0.16 20.95
CA VAL A 16 -8.42 1.06 21.94
C VAL A 16 -7.99 0.66 23.34
N ALA A 17 -8.07 -0.62 23.69
CA ALA A 17 -7.65 -1.14 24.98
C ALA A 17 -6.16 -0.85 25.26
N ALA A 18 -5.28 -1.08 24.28
CA ALA A 18 -3.85 -0.84 24.43
C ALA A 18 -3.53 0.65 24.66
N LEU A 19 -4.19 1.55 23.92
CA LEU A 19 -4.04 3.00 24.11
C LEU A 19 -4.58 3.45 25.47
N THR A 20 -5.74 2.94 25.88
CA THR A 20 -6.35 3.25 27.18
C THR A 20 -5.47 2.77 28.34
N ALA A 21 -4.94 1.55 28.25
CA ALA A 21 -4.01 1.00 29.26
C ALA A 21 -2.71 1.83 29.37
N ALA A 22 -2.29 2.49 28.28
CA ALA A 22 -1.17 3.40 28.26
C ALA A 22 -1.51 4.84 28.74
N GLY A 23 -2.75 5.10 29.21
CA GLY A 23 -3.18 6.37 29.75
C GLY A 23 -3.75 7.37 28.75
N TYR A 24 -4.09 6.94 27.53
CA TYR A 24 -4.71 7.78 26.50
C TYR A 24 -6.24 7.67 26.53
N ALA A 25 -6.94 8.80 26.35
CA ALA A 25 -8.39 8.83 26.19
C ALA A 25 -8.73 8.80 24.69
N VAL A 26 -9.16 7.64 24.19
CA VAL A 26 -9.45 7.44 22.76
C VAL A 26 -10.89 7.85 22.44
N ARG A 27 -11.05 8.75 21.48
CA ARG A 27 -12.32 9.10 20.83
C ARG A 27 -12.35 8.50 19.43
N GLU A 28 -13.37 7.72 19.13
CA GLU A 28 -13.53 7.07 17.83
C GLU A 28 -14.37 7.94 16.89
N GLY A 29 -13.76 8.50 15.85
CA GLY A 29 -14.41 9.38 14.89
C GLY A 29 -15.60 8.72 14.16
N LYS A 30 -15.63 7.40 14.04
CA LYS A 30 -16.75 6.64 13.46
C LYS A 30 -18.02 6.67 14.30
N LYS A 31 -17.98 7.08 15.54
CA LYS A 31 -19.14 7.22 16.42
C LYS A 31 -19.91 8.53 16.21
N TYR A 32 -19.38 9.41 15.36
CA TYR A 32 -20.00 10.69 15.00
C TYR A 32 -20.72 10.59 13.66
N ALA A 33 -21.70 11.47 13.44
CA ALA A 33 -22.49 11.51 12.22
C ALA A 33 -21.62 11.75 10.97
N ASN A 34 -20.61 12.59 11.14
CA ASN A 34 -19.61 12.83 10.09
C ASN A 34 -18.23 13.17 10.70
N ARG A 35 -17.23 13.24 9.85
CA ARG A 35 -15.84 13.48 10.25
C ARG A 35 -15.63 14.88 10.84
N THR A 36 -16.32 15.89 10.31
CA THR A 36 -16.19 17.28 10.77
C THR A 36 -16.70 17.44 12.21
N ASP A 37 -17.82 16.79 12.54
CA ASP A 37 -18.37 16.80 13.90
C ASP A 37 -17.42 16.11 14.87
N ALA A 38 -16.82 14.97 14.48
CA ALA A 38 -15.83 14.30 15.30
C ALA A 38 -14.62 15.21 15.64
N VAL A 39 -14.16 16.00 14.66
CA VAL A 39 -13.05 16.96 14.84
C VAL A 39 -13.49 18.12 15.74
N ARG A 40 -14.67 18.72 15.52
CA ARG A 40 -15.16 19.86 16.31
C ARG A 40 -15.38 19.50 17.78
N GLU A 41 -16.01 18.37 18.06
CA GLU A 41 -16.26 17.95 19.45
C GLU A 41 -14.98 17.50 20.18
N ALA A 42 -13.92 17.23 19.44
CA ALA A 42 -12.62 16.87 20.00
C ALA A 42 -11.73 18.09 20.29
N ALA A 43 -12.09 19.30 19.83
CA ALA A 43 -11.26 20.49 19.74
C ALA A 43 -10.49 20.82 21.04
N ASP A 44 -11.16 20.80 22.20
CA ASP A 44 -10.59 21.26 23.46
C ASP A 44 -9.77 20.20 24.21
N THR A 45 -9.81 18.95 23.78
CA THR A 45 -9.26 17.82 24.58
C THR A 45 -8.21 17.02 23.84
N VAL A 46 -8.20 17.06 22.49
CA VAL A 46 -7.35 16.21 21.66
C VAL A 46 -5.97 16.85 21.44
N ARG A 47 -4.93 16.07 21.75
CA ARG A 47 -3.53 16.40 21.49
C ARG A 47 -2.89 15.50 20.45
N ALA A 48 -3.54 14.37 20.12
CA ALA A 48 -3.06 13.44 19.10
C ALA A 48 -4.19 12.99 18.16
N VAL A 49 -3.88 12.80 16.87
CA VAL A 49 -4.81 12.27 15.87
C VAL A 49 -4.24 11.00 15.26
N LEU A 50 -5.05 9.94 15.17
CA LEU A 50 -4.77 8.76 14.37
C LEU A 50 -5.50 8.84 13.03
N THR A 51 -4.75 8.76 11.94
CA THR A 51 -5.27 8.79 10.56
C THR A 51 -4.59 7.73 9.69
N ASN A 52 -4.71 7.80 8.37
CA ASN A 52 -3.99 6.98 7.41
C ASN A 52 -3.69 7.77 6.12
N GLY A 53 -2.93 7.18 5.20
CA GLY A 53 -2.53 7.84 3.95
C GLY A 53 -3.68 8.21 3.02
N ARG A 54 -4.87 7.60 3.16
CA ARG A 54 -6.07 7.91 2.36
C ARG A 54 -6.97 8.96 3.00
N GLY A 55 -7.22 8.81 4.31
CA GLY A 55 -8.08 9.72 5.06
C GLY A 55 -7.39 11.03 5.44
N GLY A 56 -6.09 10.99 5.66
CA GLY A 56 -5.26 12.16 5.98
C GLY A 56 -5.74 13.00 7.17
N LEU A 57 -5.27 14.24 7.20
CA LEU A 57 -5.78 15.32 8.03
C LEU A 57 -5.48 16.64 7.31
N SER A 58 -6.52 17.37 6.94
CA SER A 58 -6.38 18.63 6.20
C SER A 58 -5.95 19.78 7.12
N GLY A 59 -5.47 20.88 6.52
CA GLY A 59 -5.13 22.10 7.24
C GLY A 59 -6.33 22.69 7.96
N ASP A 60 -7.51 22.67 7.35
CA ASP A 60 -8.76 23.15 7.96
C ASP A 60 -9.17 22.30 9.18
N GLU A 61 -9.03 20.97 9.08
CA GLU A 61 -9.26 20.08 10.23
C GLU A 61 -8.25 20.30 11.35
N MET A 62 -6.98 20.51 11.00
CA MET A 62 -5.95 20.86 11.98
C MET A 62 -6.29 22.20 12.67
N ALA A 63 -6.80 23.18 11.93
CA ALA A 63 -7.18 24.49 12.50
C ALA A 63 -8.26 24.39 13.57
N LEU A 64 -9.15 23.41 13.47
CA LEU A 64 -10.18 23.12 14.47
C LEU A 64 -9.64 22.40 15.73
N LEU A 65 -8.38 21.99 15.75
CA LEU A 65 -7.74 21.27 16.85
C LEU A 65 -6.58 22.10 17.43
N PRO A 66 -6.87 23.13 18.24
CA PRO A 66 -5.84 24.10 18.73
C PRO A 66 -4.75 23.44 19.58
N LYS A 67 -5.05 22.33 20.25
CA LYS A 67 -4.11 21.61 21.14
C LYS A 67 -3.41 20.43 20.45
N LEU A 68 -3.60 20.24 19.13
CA LEU A 68 -2.99 19.13 18.40
C LEU A 68 -1.47 19.28 18.33
N GLU A 69 -0.75 18.25 18.74
CA GLU A 69 0.72 18.19 18.79
C GLU A 69 1.31 17.10 17.88
N ILE A 70 0.59 15.98 17.72
CA ILE A 70 1.08 14.86 16.91
C ILE A 70 -0.02 14.23 16.08
N VAL A 71 0.31 13.88 14.82
CA VAL A 71 -0.52 13.06 13.92
C VAL A 71 0.21 11.75 13.66
N CYS A 72 -0.44 10.61 13.93
CA CYS A 72 0.08 9.28 13.63
C CYS A 72 -0.72 8.64 12.48
N ALA A 73 -0.07 8.39 11.36
CA ALA A 73 -0.64 7.60 10.27
C ALA A 73 -0.51 6.08 10.59
N VAL A 74 -1.64 5.39 10.59
CA VAL A 74 -1.76 3.96 10.93
C VAL A 74 -1.37 3.08 9.74
N GLY A 75 -0.17 3.25 9.23
CA GLY A 75 0.37 2.54 8.08
C GLY A 75 1.58 3.25 7.51
N ALA A 76 2.09 2.79 6.36
CA ALA A 76 3.24 3.41 5.72
C ALA A 76 2.88 4.75 5.05
N GLY A 77 1.67 4.86 4.48
CA GLY A 77 1.22 6.04 3.75
C GLY A 77 0.73 7.16 4.67
N TYR A 78 1.04 8.40 4.27
CA TYR A 78 0.62 9.64 4.93
C TYR A 78 0.32 10.75 3.91
N GLU A 79 0.12 10.41 2.66
CA GLU A 79 0.05 11.30 1.50
C GLU A 79 -1.07 12.35 1.61
N ALA A 80 -2.16 12.03 2.31
CA ALA A 80 -3.29 12.95 2.53
C ALA A 80 -3.19 13.77 3.83
N VAL A 81 -2.08 13.71 4.56
CA VAL A 81 -1.82 14.63 5.68
C VAL A 81 -1.21 15.92 5.14
N ASP A 82 -1.80 17.06 5.48
CA ASP A 82 -1.24 18.39 5.12
C ASP A 82 0.04 18.66 5.93
N LEU A 83 1.18 18.24 5.35
CA LEU A 83 2.49 18.39 6.00
C LEU A 83 2.93 19.87 6.13
N ASP A 84 2.50 20.73 5.21
CA ASP A 84 2.87 22.15 5.26
C ASP A 84 2.16 22.84 6.41
N THR A 85 0.88 22.59 6.62
CA THR A 85 0.16 23.08 7.78
C THR A 85 0.68 22.48 9.08
N ALA A 86 0.98 21.17 9.10
CA ALA A 86 1.59 20.53 10.28
C ALA A 86 2.90 21.23 10.66
N ARG A 87 3.78 21.48 9.68
CA ARG A 87 5.05 22.18 9.88
C ARG A 87 4.86 23.59 10.44
N ARG A 88 4.00 24.42 9.82
CA ARG A 88 3.73 25.78 10.26
C ARG A 88 3.23 25.85 11.69
N ARG A 89 2.49 24.84 12.13
CA ARG A 89 1.92 24.75 13.48
C ARG A 89 2.80 24.01 14.49
N GLY A 90 3.96 23.49 14.09
CA GLY A 90 4.82 22.68 14.95
C GLY A 90 4.21 21.30 15.30
N ILE A 91 3.25 20.83 14.51
CA ILE A 91 2.63 19.50 14.70
C ILE A 91 3.56 18.45 14.12
N VAL A 92 3.92 17.46 14.94
CA VAL A 92 4.77 16.35 14.52
C VAL A 92 3.94 15.30 13.78
N VAL A 93 4.47 14.75 12.70
CA VAL A 93 3.82 13.66 11.96
C VAL A 93 4.67 12.39 12.07
N ALA A 94 4.04 11.29 12.42
CA ALA A 94 4.63 9.95 12.47
C ALA A 94 3.83 8.98 11.61
N ASN A 95 4.46 7.91 11.13
CA ASN A 95 3.79 6.83 10.41
C ASN A 95 4.25 5.45 10.89
N CYS A 96 3.71 4.39 10.30
CA CYS A 96 4.09 3.00 10.62
C CYS A 96 4.70 2.31 9.38
N PRO A 97 5.93 2.68 8.97
CA PRO A 97 6.48 2.38 7.65
C PRO A 97 6.77 0.90 7.38
N ASP A 98 6.91 0.08 8.41
CA ASP A 98 7.30 -1.34 8.27
C ASP A 98 6.25 -2.31 8.84
N ALA A 99 5.25 -1.79 9.53
CA ALA A 99 4.27 -2.59 10.26
C ALA A 99 3.47 -3.56 9.38
N ASN A 100 3.18 -3.19 8.14
CA ASN A 100 2.43 -4.02 7.19
C ASN A 100 3.29 -4.60 6.06
N ALA A 101 4.58 -4.31 6.01
CA ALA A 101 5.43 -4.71 4.89
C ALA A 101 5.52 -6.24 4.70
N PRO A 102 5.55 -7.08 5.76
CA PRO A 102 5.47 -8.53 5.60
C PRO A 102 4.18 -8.99 4.89
N ALA A 103 3.02 -8.52 5.37
CA ALA A 103 1.72 -8.91 4.81
C ALA A 103 1.53 -8.43 3.37
N VAL A 104 2.00 -7.21 3.05
CA VAL A 104 1.95 -6.70 1.67
C VAL A 104 2.84 -7.53 0.74
N ALA A 105 4.02 -7.95 1.22
CA ALA A 105 4.91 -8.80 0.43
C ALA A 105 4.31 -10.20 0.20
N ASP A 106 3.62 -10.78 1.19
CA ASP A 106 2.89 -12.04 1.04
C ASP A 106 1.77 -11.90 0.01
N SER A 107 1.01 -10.79 0.08
CA SER A 107 -0.07 -10.49 -0.86
C SER A 107 0.44 -10.24 -2.29
N ALA A 108 1.60 -9.62 -2.45
CA ALA A 108 2.22 -9.45 -3.76
C ALA A 108 2.55 -10.80 -4.42
N MET A 109 3.13 -11.74 -3.66
CA MET A 109 3.41 -13.09 -4.14
C MET A 109 2.13 -13.89 -4.40
N MET A 110 1.11 -13.74 -3.55
CA MET A 110 -0.22 -14.33 -3.76
C MET A 110 -0.85 -13.83 -5.07
N LEU A 111 -0.88 -12.52 -5.30
CA LEU A 111 -1.42 -11.92 -6.52
C LEU A 111 -0.65 -12.36 -7.76
N LEU A 112 0.68 -12.42 -7.68
CA LEU A 112 1.53 -12.92 -8.75
C LEU A 112 1.16 -14.35 -9.12
N MET A 113 1.10 -15.26 -8.15
CA MET A 113 0.73 -16.65 -8.37
C MET A 113 -0.71 -16.79 -8.85
N ALA A 114 -1.66 -16.05 -8.26
CA ALA A 114 -3.06 -16.13 -8.63
C ALA A 114 -3.30 -15.68 -10.08
N ALA A 115 -2.64 -14.60 -10.52
CA ALA A 115 -2.73 -14.11 -11.90
C ALA A 115 -2.04 -15.08 -12.88
N THR A 116 -0.81 -15.51 -12.58
CA THR A 116 -0.01 -16.37 -13.44
C THR A 116 -0.62 -17.77 -13.60
N ARG A 117 -1.21 -18.34 -12.52
CA ARG A 117 -1.76 -19.70 -12.51
C ARG A 117 -3.27 -19.74 -12.80
N HIS A 118 -3.85 -18.61 -13.21
CA HIS A 118 -5.29 -18.49 -13.53
C HIS A 118 -6.19 -19.01 -12.41
N LEU A 119 -5.83 -18.77 -11.13
CA LEU A 119 -6.47 -19.38 -9.96
C LEU A 119 -7.98 -19.13 -9.94
N LEU A 120 -8.41 -17.88 -10.20
CA LEU A 120 -9.83 -17.53 -10.12
C LEU A 120 -10.65 -18.13 -11.26
N GLN A 121 -10.05 -18.32 -12.43
CA GLN A 121 -10.69 -18.97 -13.58
C GLN A 121 -10.86 -20.45 -13.31
N ALA A 122 -9.80 -21.11 -12.78
CA ALA A 122 -9.84 -22.53 -12.43
C ALA A 122 -10.85 -22.82 -11.31
N ASP A 123 -10.91 -21.98 -10.26
CA ASP A 123 -11.90 -22.12 -9.19
C ASP A 123 -13.33 -21.94 -9.72
N ARG A 124 -13.57 -20.91 -10.55
CA ARG A 124 -14.88 -20.71 -11.19
C ARG A 124 -15.30 -21.89 -12.07
N PHE A 125 -14.38 -22.45 -12.84
CA PHE A 125 -14.62 -23.62 -13.69
C PHE A 125 -15.09 -24.82 -12.86
N VAL A 126 -14.40 -25.11 -11.75
CA VAL A 126 -14.78 -26.22 -10.85
C VAL A 126 -16.15 -25.96 -10.22
N ARG A 127 -16.41 -24.74 -9.72
CA ARG A 127 -17.71 -24.37 -9.10
C ARG A 127 -18.88 -24.43 -10.09
N ALA A 128 -18.61 -24.22 -11.39
CA ALA A 128 -19.60 -24.36 -12.45
C ALA A 128 -19.85 -25.82 -12.88
N GLY A 129 -19.26 -26.81 -12.18
CA GLY A 129 -19.44 -28.25 -12.47
C GLY A 129 -18.44 -28.81 -13.48
N GLY A 130 -17.43 -28.04 -13.89
CA GLY A 130 -16.47 -28.43 -14.92
C GLY A 130 -15.40 -29.45 -14.49
N TRP A 131 -15.50 -30.04 -13.27
CA TRP A 131 -14.46 -30.94 -12.76
C TRP A 131 -14.20 -32.17 -13.67
N GLN A 132 -15.23 -32.68 -14.33
CA GLN A 132 -15.10 -33.82 -15.25
C GLN A 132 -14.60 -33.39 -16.64
N ASP A 133 -14.75 -32.09 -16.97
CA ASP A 133 -14.23 -31.52 -18.20
C ASP A 133 -12.76 -31.19 -17.98
N GLN A 134 -11.87 -31.58 -18.88
CA GLN A 134 -10.45 -31.32 -18.68
C GLN A 134 -10.13 -29.82 -18.81
N TRP A 135 -9.60 -29.24 -17.74
CA TRP A 135 -8.96 -27.91 -17.80
C TRP A 135 -7.71 -28.01 -18.68
N ARG A 136 -7.73 -27.35 -19.85
CA ARG A 136 -6.67 -27.43 -20.87
C ARG A 136 -5.89 -26.14 -21.05
N VAL A 137 -5.82 -25.31 -20.01
CA VAL A 137 -5.07 -24.05 -20.07
C VAL A 137 -3.70 -24.23 -19.43
N ASP A 138 -2.66 -24.17 -20.25
CA ASP A 138 -1.29 -24.16 -19.76
C ASP A 138 -1.00 -22.82 -19.09
N THR A 139 -0.42 -22.88 -17.89
CA THR A 139 -0.05 -21.70 -17.12
C THR A 139 1.43 -21.75 -16.77
N PRO A 140 2.18 -20.63 -16.92
CA PRO A 140 3.60 -20.62 -16.63
C PRO A 140 3.88 -20.80 -15.14
N THR A 141 5.03 -21.42 -14.80
CA THR A 141 5.58 -21.36 -13.45
C THR A 141 6.28 -20.02 -13.19
N ILE A 142 6.38 -19.62 -11.92
CA ILE A 142 7.17 -18.45 -11.53
C ILE A 142 8.61 -18.83 -11.14
N THR A 143 8.88 -20.11 -10.85
CA THR A 143 10.18 -20.62 -10.41
C THR A 143 11.26 -20.38 -11.48
N GLY A 144 12.40 -19.85 -11.06
CA GLY A 144 13.55 -19.59 -11.92
C GLY A 144 13.38 -18.46 -12.93
N LYS A 145 12.28 -17.68 -12.82
CA LYS A 145 11.95 -16.56 -13.72
C LYS A 145 12.51 -15.24 -13.18
N ARG A 146 12.45 -14.21 -14.01
CA ARG A 146 12.97 -12.87 -13.70
C ARG A 146 11.88 -11.98 -13.14
N LEU A 147 12.10 -11.46 -11.92
CA LEU A 147 11.20 -10.53 -11.25
C LEU A 147 11.79 -9.13 -11.23
N GLY A 148 11.14 -8.20 -11.93
CA GLY A 148 11.40 -6.77 -11.85
C GLY A 148 10.61 -6.13 -10.71
N ILE A 149 11.26 -5.31 -9.89
CA ILE A 149 10.62 -4.60 -8.78
C ILE A 149 10.77 -3.09 -8.98
N LEU A 150 9.66 -2.39 -9.21
CA LEU A 150 9.60 -0.95 -9.16
C LEU A 150 9.44 -0.51 -7.70
N GLY A 151 10.52 -0.02 -7.10
CA GLY A 151 10.54 0.41 -5.71
C GLY A 151 11.11 -0.64 -4.74
N LEU A 152 12.43 -0.77 -4.65
CA LEU A 152 13.13 -1.63 -3.69
C LEU A 152 13.26 -0.93 -2.32
N GLY A 153 12.10 -0.61 -1.72
CA GLY A 153 11.96 -0.11 -0.34
C GLY A 153 11.68 -1.25 0.65
N LYS A 154 11.02 -0.95 1.77
CA LYS A 154 10.68 -1.94 2.82
C LYS A 154 9.84 -3.11 2.29
N ILE A 155 8.83 -2.83 1.47
CA ILE A 155 7.97 -3.84 0.85
C ILE A 155 8.72 -4.56 -0.27
N GLY A 156 9.29 -3.81 -1.22
CA GLY A 156 9.98 -4.39 -2.37
C GLY A 156 11.13 -5.32 -1.98
N SER A 157 11.92 -4.97 -0.95
CA SER A 157 12.99 -5.83 -0.45
C SER A 157 12.46 -7.15 0.15
N ARG A 158 11.29 -7.12 0.81
CA ARG A 158 10.65 -8.34 1.33
C ARG A 158 10.07 -9.21 0.22
N ILE A 159 9.52 -8.60 -0.84
CA ILE A 159 9.09 -9.32 -2.06
C ILE A 159 10.30 -9.98 -2.71
N ALA A 160 11.39 -9.23 -2.92
CA ALA A 160 12.64 -9.74 -3.50
C ALA A 160 13.17 -10.97 -2.74
N GLN A 161 13.22 -10.89 -1.40
CA GLN A 161 13.67 -12.00 -0.56
C GLN A 161 12.79 -13.25 -0.69
N ARG A 162 11.46 -13.09 -0.75
CA ARG A 162 10.53 -14.22 -0.92
C ARG A 162 10.69 -14.86 -2.29
N ALA A 163 10.75 -14.04 -3.33
CA ALA A 163 10.88 -14.51 -4.70
C ALA A 163 12.22 -15.22 -4.93
N ALA A 164 13.32 -14.64 -4.48
CA ALA A 164 14.65 -15.23 -4.65
C ALA A 164 14.83 -16.52 -3.85
N ARG A 165 14.37 -16.55 -2.58
CA ARG A 165 14.60 -17.69 -1.69
C ARG A 165 13.56 -18.80 -1.78
N GLY A 166 12.32 -18.46 -2.17
CA GLY A 166 11.23 -19.42 -2.23
C GLY A 166 10.95 -19.96 -3.62
N PHE A 167 11.39 -19.24 -4.66
CA PHE A 167 11.09 -19.56 -6.04
C PHE A 167 12.30 -19.49 -6.97
N ASP A 168 13.50 -19.34 -6.43
CA ASP A 168 14.76 -19.25 -7.18
C ASP A 168 14.74 -18.18 -8.29
N MET A 169 13.97 -17.10 -8.08
CA MET A 169 13.83 -16.04 -9.09
C MET A 169 15.05 -15.14 -9.13
N GLU A 170 15.44 -14.72 -10.35
CA GLU A 170 16.39 -13.62 -10.50
C GLU A 170 15.68 -12.30 -10.23
N ILE A 171 16.32 -11.41 -9.43
CA ILE A 171 15.73 -10.14 -9.02
C ILE A 171 16.43 -8.97 -9.69
N GLY A 172 15.65 -8.16 -10.39
CA GLY A 172 16.00 -6.82 -10.84
C GLY A 172 15.16 -5.76 -10.18
N TYR A 173 15.65 -4.53 -10.06
CA TYR A 173 14.85 -3.44 -9.52
C TYR A 173 15.17 -2.11 -10.18
N HIS A 174 14.18 -1.21 -10.12
CA HIS A 174 14.32 0.21 -10.48
C HIS A 174 13.92 1.07 -9.29
N ASN A 175 14.78 2.02 -8.94
CA ASN A 175 14.56 3.13 -8.02
C ASN A 175 15.12 4.41 -8.65
N ARG A 176 14.80 5.59 -8.12
CA ARG A 176 15.43 6.85 -8.54
C ARG A 176 16.96 6.83 -8.43
N THR A 177 17.47 6.13 -7.44
CA THR A 177 18.89 5.88 -7.20
C THR A 177 19.09 4.43 -6.78
N ALA A 178 20.25 3.86 -7.10
CA ALA A 178 20.59 2.52 -6.67
C ALA A 178 20.61 2.41 -5.14
N VAL A 179 20.14 1.28 -4.62
CA VAL A 179 20.16 0.99 -3.18
C VAL A 179 21.54 0.45 -2.81
N ALA A 180 22.26 1.18 -1.98
CA ALA A 180 23.60 0.79 -1.54
C ALA A 180 23.59 -0.59 -0.85
N GLY A 181 24.51 -1.46 -1.21
CA GLY A 181 24.65 -2.80 -0.63
C GLY A 181 23.54 -3.80 -1.06
N SER A 182 22.68 -3.44 -2.01
CA SER A 182 21.68 -4.39 -2.53
C SER A 182 22.38 -5.51 -3.33
N PRO A 183 22.03 -6.79 -3.10
CA PRO A 183 22.56 -7.90 -3.90
C PRO A 183 21.86 -8.03 -5.26
N TYR A 184 20.80 -7.24 -5.51
CA TYR A 184 19.96 -7.35 -6.68
C TYR A 184 20.41 -6.41 -7.80
N ARG A 185 20.11 -6.78 -9.05
CA ARG A 185 20.49 -6.00 -10.23
C ARG A 185 19.69 -4.70 -10.31
N TYR A 186 20.39 -3.57 -10.32
CA TYR A 186 19.81 -2.25 -10.53
C TYR A 186 19.63 -1.95 -12.02
N PHE A 187 18.48 -1.38 -12.37
CA PHE A 187 18.21 -0.83 -13.69
C PHE A 187 17.93 0.67 -13.57
N ALA A 188 18.68 1.48 -14.31
CA ALA A 188 18.49 2.93 -14.32
C ALA A 188 17.19 3.34 -15.03
N SER A 189 16.69 2.51 -15.96
CA SER A 189 15.44 2.71 -16.69
C SER A 189 14.39 1.67 -16.31
N LEU A 190 13.15 2.11 -16.10
CA LEU A 190 12.02 1.22 -15.86
C LEU A 190 11.66 0.40 -17.11
N ILE A 191 11.85 0.97 -18.31
CA ILE A 191 11.64 0.26 -19.58
C ILE A 191 12.65 -0.88 -19.71
N GLU A 192 13.93 -0.64 -19.40
CA GLU A 192 14.95 -1.70 -19.40
C GLU A 192 14.62 -2.81 -18.40
N LEU A 193 14.16 -2.44 -17.19
CA LEU A 193 13.70 -3.42 -16.21
C LEU A 193 12.52 -4.24 -16.74
N ALA A 194 11.52 -3.59 -17.34
CA ALA A 194 10.34 -4.26 -17.89
C ALA A 194 10.71 -5.19 -19.06
N THR A 195 11.61 -4.77 -19.94
CA THR A 195 12.10 -5.61 -21.05
C THR A 195 12.83 -6.85 -20.56
N TRP A 196 13.57 -6.73 -19.46
CA TRP A 196 14.30 -7.86 -18.87
C TRP A 196 13.40 -8.81 -18.10
N ALA A 197 12.34 -8.30 -17.45
CA ALA A 197 11.53 -9.04 -16.50
C ALA A 197 10.47 -9.93 -17.17
N ASP A 198 10.19 -11.09 -16.59
CA ASP A 198 9.01 -11.90 -16.91
C ASP A 198 7.80 -11.43 -16.07
N PHE A 199 8.07 -10.87 -14.90
CA PHE A 199 7.06 -10.32 -13.97
C PHE A 199 7.52 -8.96 -13.46
N LEU A 200 6.62 -7.98 -13.41
CA LEU A 200 6.88 -6.66 -12.88
C LEU A 200 5.99 -6.39 -11.66
N VAL A 201 6.60 -6.12 -10.49
CA VAL A 201 5.88 -5.73 -9.27
C VAL A 201 6.10 -4.26 -8.97
N ALA A 202 5.02 -3.48 -8.92
CA ALA A 202 5.04 -2.10 -8.47
C ALA A 202 4.82 -2.05 -6.95
N ALA A 203 5.84 -1.63 -6.21
CA ALA A 203 5.86 -1.42 -4.76
C ALA A 203 6.32 0.02 -4.41
N ALA A 204 6.28 0.92 -5.38
CA ALA A 204 6.63 2.32 -5.21
C ALA A 204 5.54 3.09 -4.43
N PRO A 205 5.92 4.13 -3.65
CA PRO A 205 4.96 5.03 -3.02
C PRO A 205 4.19 5.84 -4.07
N GLY A 206 3.04 6.41 -3.69
CA GLY A 206 2.34 7.39 -4.50
C GLY A 206 3.02 8.76 -4.49
N GLY A 207 2.49 9.65 -5.31
CA GLY A 207 2.93 11.05 -5.42
C GLY A 207 3.22 11.47 -6.85
N ALA A 208 3.46 12.77 -7.06
CA ALA A 208 3.65 13.34 -8.39
C ALA A 208 4.80 12.67 -9.18
N GLY A 209 5.90 12.33 -8.49
CA GLY A 209 7.07 11.71 -9.12
C GLY A 209 6.93 10.23 -9.47
N THR A 210 5.81 9.60 -9.12
CA THR A 210 5.55 8.17 -9.41
C THR A 210 4.24 7.95 -10.18
N ARG A 211 3.51 9.04 -10.46
CA ARG A 211 2.26 8.96 -11.20
C ARG A 211 2.52 8.39 -12.61
N HIS A 212 1.75 7.33 -12.94
CA HIS A 212 1.78 6.67 -14.26
C HIS A 212 3.19 6.25 -14.73
N LEU A 213 4.08 5.89 -13.77
CA LEU A 213 5.37 5.30 -14.14
C LEU A 213 5.21 4.02 -14.95
N VAL A 214 4.21 3.19 -14.60
CA VAL A 214 3.82 2.03 -15.41
C VAL A 214 2.77 2.50 -16.43
N ASN A 215 3.26 3.01 -17.54
CA ASN A 215 2.48 3.50 -18.69
C ASN A 215 2.43 2.48 -19.83
N ALA A 216 1.88 2.87 -20.96
CA ALA A 216 1.75 2.02 -22.15
C ALA A 216 3.11 1.49 -22.68
N ASP A 217 4.18 2.29 -22.60
CA ASP A 217 5.51 1.90 -23.08
C ASP A 217 6.14 0.83 -22.17
N VAL A 218 5.99 0.98 -20.86
CA VAL A 218 6.45 -0.02 -19.88
C VAL A 218 5.68 -1.33 -20.03
N LEU A 219 4.35 -1.26 -20.24
CA LEU A 219 3.53 -2.45 -20.48
C LEU A 219 3.90 -3.14 -21.81
N ALA A 220 4.19 -2.37 -22.86
CA ALA A 220 4.65 -2.91 -24.13
C ALA A 220 6.03 -3.57 -23.99
N ALA A 221 6.94 -2.97 -23.20
CA ALA A 221 8.27 -3.51 -22.93
C ALA A 221 8.22 -4.82 -22.12
N LEU A 222 7.25 -4.96 -21.20
CA LEU A 222 7.02 -6.19 -20.43
C LEU A 222 6.57 -7.36 -21.33
N GLY A 223 5.84 -7.05 -22.41
CA GLY A 223 5.53 -7.97 -23.49
C GLY A 223 4.41 -8.99 -23.19
N PRO A 224 4.00 -9.77 -24.22
CA PRO A 224 2.77 -10.54 -24.21
C PRO A 224 2.77 -11.75 -23.25
N GLN A 225 3.91 -12.14 -22.70
CA GLN A 225 4.01 -13.16 -21.67
C GLN A 225 4.23 -12.59 -20.27
N GLY A 226 4.36 -11.27 -20.16
CA GLY A 226 4.64 -10.59 -18.90
C GLY A 226 3.40 -10.39 -18.03
N TYR A 227 3.58 -10.34 -16.72
CA TYR A 227 2.53 -10.08 -15.75
C TYR A 227 2.90 -8.86 -14.89
N LEU A 228 1.91 -8.01 -14.62
CA LEU A 228 2.04 -6.87 -13.72
C LEU A 228 1.39 -7.18 -12.38
N VAL A 229 2.06 -6.84 -11.26
CA VAL A 229 1.44 -6.80 -9.93
C VAL A 229 1.58 -5.38 -9.36
N ASN A 230 0.49 -4.81 -8.80
CA ASN A 230 0.55 -3.53 -8.10
C ASN A 230 0.06 -3.66 -6.66
N VAL A 231 0.98 -3.47 -5.71
CA VAL A 231 0.71 -3.41 -4.26
C VAL A 231 1.21 -2.09 -3.64
N GLY A 232 1.62 -1.14 -4.48
CA GLY A 232 2.07 0.19 -4.06
C GLY A 232 0.91 1.17 -3.92
N ARG A 233 0.67 1.95 -4.99
CA ARG A 233 -0.47 2.88 -5.11
C ARG A 233 -1.08 2.77 -6.50
N GLY A 234 -2.40 2.94 -6.59
CA GLY A 234 -3.13 2.87 -7.85
C GLY A 234 -2.60 3.83 -8.90
N THR A 235 -2.27 5.06 -8.49
CA THR A 235 -1.73 6.11 -9.37
C THR A 235 -0.35 5.80 -9.98
N VAL A 236 0.35 4.77 -9.54
CA VAL A 236 1.63 4.34 -10.14
C VAL A 236 1.41 3.70 -11.52
N VAL A 237 0.25 3.12 -11.74
CA VAL A 237 -0.15 2.47 -12.99
C VAL A 237 -1.16 3.35 -13.73
N ASP A 238 -0.93 3.59 -15.00
CA ASP A 238 -1.92 4.15 -15.92
C ASP A 238 -2.99 3.08 -16.17
N THR A 239 -4.11 3.15 -15.44
CA THR A 239 -5.15 2.10 -15.49
C THR A 239 -5.81 1.98 -16.84
N PRO A 240 -6.14 3.06 -17.60
CA PRO A 240 -6.60 2.98 -18.99
C PRO A 240 -5.60 2.25 -19.90
N ALA A 241 -4.31 2.56 -19.81
CA ALA A 241 -3.28 1.89 -20.60
C ALA A 241 -3.18 0.40 -20.23
N LEU A 242 -3.31 0.05 -18.94
CA LEU A 242 -3.32 -1.33 -18.47
C LEU A 242 -4.51 -2.10 -19.07
N ILE A 243 -5.74 -1.55 -19.04
CA ILE A 243 -6.93 -2.19 -19.62
C ILE A 243 -6.74 -2.42 -21.12
N ALA A 244 -6.24 -1.43 -21.84
CA ALA A 244 -5.95 -1.57 -23.26
C ALA A 244 -4.91 -2.68 -23.53
N ALA A 245 -3.87 -2.79 -22.72
CA ALA A 245 -2.84 -3.83 -22.82
C ALA A 245 -3.40 -5.23 -22.54
N LEU A 246 -4.25 -5.38 -21.49
CA LEU A 246 -4.89 -6.64 -21.11
C LEU A 246 -5.84 -7.14 -22.21
N ARG A 247 -6.71 -6.26 -22.74
CA ARG A 247 -7.66 -6.59 -23.82
C ARG A 247 -6.96 -6.96 -25.11
N ALA A 248 -5.90 -6.24 -25.46
CA ALA A 248 -5.10 -6.50 -26.65
C ALA A 248 -4.08 -7.64 -26.46
N LYS A 249 -4.04 -8.30 -25.29
CA LYS A 249 -3.08 -9.36 -24.94
C LYS A 249 -1.62 -8.91 -25.13
N ARG A 250 -1.34 -7.63 -24.91
CA ARG A 250 0.04 -7.09 -24.92
C ARG A 250 0.81 -7.45 -23.66
N ILE A 251 0.10 -7.82 -22.60
CA ILE A 251 0.61 -8.50 -21.42
C ILE A 251 -0.30 -9.70 -21.12
N ALA A 252 0.23 -10.71 -20.44
CA ALA A 252 -0.50 -11.95 -20.14
C ALA A 252 -1.57 -11.74 -19.06
N GLY A 253 -1.31 -10.90 -18.05
CA GLY A 253 -2.27 -10.65 -17.00
C GLY A 253 -1.77 -9.66 -15.94
N ALA A 254 -2.64 -9.37 -14.95
CA ALA A 254 -2.28 -8.50 -13.84
C ALA A 254 -2.91 -8.93 -12.50
N GLY A 255 -2.22 -8.60 -11.40
CA GLY A 255 -2.70 -8.72 -10.02
C GLY A 255 -2.66 -7.36 -9.31
N LEU A 256 -3.81 -6.85 -8.87
CA LEU A 256 -3.93 -5.48 -8.37
C LEU A 256 -4.58 -5.47 -6.99
N ASP A 257 -3.91 -4.92 -5.99
CA ASP A 257 -4.51 -4.62 -4.68
C ASP A 257 -4.96 -3.18 -4.58
N VAL A 258 -4.45 -2.32 -5.44
CA VAL A 258 -4.70 -0.86 -5.43
C VAL A 258 -5.07 -0.37 -6.82
N LEU A 259 -5.99 0.59 -6.87
CA LEU A 259 -6.46 1.21 -8.12
C LEU A 259 -6.46 2.73 -8.03
N GLU A 260 -6.30 3.40 -9.16
CA GLU A 260 -6.45 4.85 -9.26
C GLU A 260 -7.92 5.24 -8.98
N GLY A 261 -8.12 6.32 -8.24
CA GLY A 261 -9.44 6.79 -7.83
C GLY A 261 -9.84 6.43 -6.39
N GLU A 262 -8.97 5.72 -5.64
CA GLU A 262 -9.18 5.52 -4.20
C GLU A 262 -8.95 6.84 -3.41
N PRO A 263 -9.65 7.03 -2.27
CA PRO A 263 -10.63 6.15 -1.65
C PRO A 263 -12.01 6.17 -2.35
N GLY A 264 -12.76 5.10 -2.16
CA GLY A 264 -14.08 4.90 -2.79
C GLY A 264 -14.03 3.80 -3.84
N VAL A 265 -15.08 3.68 -4.64
CA VAL A 265 -15.13 2.75 -5.78
C VAL A 265 -14.45 3.44 -6.98
N PRO A 266 -13.32 2.92 -7.47
CA PRO A 266 -12.66 3.51 -8.64
C PRO A 266 -13.60 3.52 -9.85
N PRO A 267 -13.79 4.66 -10.53
CA PRO A 267 -14.71 4.75 -11.68
C PRO A 267 -14.36 3.77 -12.82
N ILE A 268 -13.08 3.44 -12.96
CA ILE A 268 -12.55 2.53 -13.99
C ILE A 268 -12.75 1.05 -13.65
N LEU A 269 -13.16 0.71 -12.41
CA LEU A 269 -13.28 -0.66 -11.94
C LEU A 269 -14.23 -1.53 -12.79
N PRO A 270 -15.43 -1.07 -13.21
CA PRO A 270 -16.33 -1.88 -14.02
C PRO A 270 -15.70 -2.28 -15.37
N GLU A 271 -14.91 -1.41 -15.96
CA GLU A 271 -14.22 -1.68 -17.22
C GLU A 271 -13.06 -2.66 -17.04
N LEU A 272 -12.28 -2.53 -15.96
CA LEU A 272 -11.19 -3.41 -15.61
C LEU A 272 -11.69 -4.84 -15.36
N LEU A 273 -12.83 -4.99 -14.67
CA LEU A 273 -13.42 -6.29 -14.34
C LEU A 273 -13.99 -7.05 -15.55
N GLN A 274 -14.06 -6.43 -16.73
CA GLN A 274 -14.35 -7.12 -18.01
C GLN A 274 -13.12 -7.86 -18.57
N CYS A 275 -11.94 -7.65 -18.01
CA CYS A 275 -10.72 -8.38 -18.39
C CYS A 275 -10.65 -9.70 -17.59
N ASP A 276 -10.67 -10.84 -18.27
CA ASP A 276 -10.61 -12.16 -17.62
C ASP A 276 -9.23 -12.48 -17.01
N ASN A 277 -8.19 -11.79 -17.49
CA ASN A 277 -6.80 -12.00 -17.10
C ASN A 277 -6.33 -11.01 -16.01
N VAL A 278 -7.25 -10.55 -15.15
CA VAL A 278 -6.93 -9.70 -14.01
C VAL A 278 -7.42 -10.31 -12.70
N VAL A 279 -6.62 -10.18 -11.64
CA VAL A 279 -6.98 -10.48 -10.25
C VAL A 279 -6.98 -9.17 -9.47
N VAL A 280 -8.08 -8.87 -8.78
CA VAL A 280 -8.23 -7.60 -8.04
C VAL A 280 -8.59 -7.90 -6.59
N THR A 281 -7.91 -7.24 -5.65
CA THR A 281 -8.25 -7.23 -4.22
C THR A 281 -8.51 -5.78 -3.75
N PRO A 282 -9.40 -5.56 -2.76
CA PRO A 282 -9.91 -4.21 -2.45
C PRO A 282 -9.02 -3.46 -1.43
N HIS A 283 -7.73 -3.28 -1.76
CA HIS A 283 -6.72 -2.63 -0.93
C HIS A 283 -6.61 -3.27 0.47
N VAL A 284 -6.40 -4.58 0.48
CA VAL A 284 -6.34 -5.39 1.69
C VAL A 284 -4.97 -6.03 1.94
N ALA A 285 -4.00 -5.84 1.05
CA ALA A 285 -2.69 -6.47 1.13
C ALA A 285 -1.99 -6.29 2.50
N GLY A 286 -2.19 -5.15 3.15
CA GLY A 286 -1.63 -4.89 4.47
C GLY A 286 -2.51 -5.33 5.65
N ARG A 287 -3.68 -5.94 5.41
CA ARG A 287 -4.65 -6.32 6.46
C ARG A 287 -4.33 -7.69 7.05
N ALA A 288 -3.43 -7.71 8.03
CA ALA A 288 -3.13 -8.89 8.83
C ALA A 288 -3.22 -8.57 10.33
N PRO A 289 -3.54 -9.52 11.21
CA PRO A 289 -3.49 -9.33 12.67
C PRO A 289 -2.12 -8.84 13.13
N GLU A 290 -1.05 -9.41 12.61
CA GLU A 290 0.34 -9.06 12.89
C GLU A 290 0.65 -7.60 12.49
N SER A 291 0.17 -7.17 11.33
CA SER A 291 0.29 -5.77 10.89
C SER A 291 -0.42 -4.81 11.83
N ARG A 292 -1.61 -5.18 12.32
CA ARG A 292 -2.36 -4.38 13.30
C ARG A 292 -1.64 -4.27 14.62
N SER A 293 -1.10 -5.38 15.11
CA SER A 293 -0.33 -5.43 16.37
C SER A 293 0.94 -4.59 16.28
N ALA A 294 1.72 -4.75 15.21
CA ALA A 294 2.94 -3.99 14.96
C ALA A 294 2.66 -2.48 14.82
N ALA A 295 1.60 -2.10 14.08
CA ALA A 295 1.20 -0.70 13.97
C ALA A 295 0.75 -0.13 15.31
N THR A 296 0.02 -0.88 16.13
CA THR A 296 -0.41 -0.43 17.46
C THR A 296 0.79 -0.20 18.39
N ALA A 297 1.76 -1.12 18.40
CA ALA A 297 2.99 -0.96 19.18
C ALA A 297 3.78 0.28 18.74
N LEU A 298 3.91 0.53 17.44
CA LEU A 298 4.65 1.68 16.92
C LEU A 298 3.92 3.01 17.16
N ILE A 299 2.58 3.03 17.07
CA ILE A 299 1.77 4.21 17.45
C ILE A 299 2.01 4.55 18.92
N LEU A 300 1.90 3.57 19.82
CA LEU A 300 2.17 3.76 21.24
C LEU A 300 3.58 4.28 21.49
N ALA A 301 4.57 3.71 20.82
CA ALA A 301 5.97 4.14 20.96
C ALA A 301 6.16 5.61 20.50
N ASN A 302 5.53 6.02 19.38
CA ASN A 302 5.58 7.40 18.92
C ASN A 302 4.86 8.36 19.88
N LEU A 303 3.66 8.02 20.36
CA LEU A 303 2.91 8.86 21.29
C LEU A 303 3.67 9.01 22.62
N ASN A 304 4.16 7.89 23.19
CA ASN A 304 4.92 7.90 24.43
C ASN A 304 6.22 8.72 24.30
N ALA A 305 6.94 8.58 23.18
CA ALA A 305 8.15 9.35 22.93
C ALA A 305 7.85 10.85 22.81
N HIS A 306 6.81 11.21 22.05
CA HIS A 306 6.40 12.61 21.87
C HIS A 306 6.07 13.29 23.21
N PHE A 307 5.16 12.68 23.99
CA PHE A 307 4.71 13.27 25.25
C PHE A 307 5.74 13.18 26.37
N ALA A 308 6.81 12.40 26.19
CA ALA A 308 8.00 12.39 27.07
C ALA A 308 9.12 13.31 26.59
N GLY A 309 8.92 14.09 25.52
CA GLY A 309 9.94 14.97 24.92
C GLY A 309 11.14 14.22 24.33
N LYS A 310 10.94 12.96 23.89
CA LYS A 310 11.98 12.11 23.31
C LYS A 310 11.84 12.05 21.78
N PRO A 311 12.93 11.72 21.05
CA PRO A 311 12.88 11.49 19.61
C PRO A 311 11.87 10.39 19.26
N LEU A 312 11.08 10.61 18.19
CA LEU A 312 10.11 9.64 17.72
C LEU A 312 10.80 8.43 17.05
N PRO A 313 10.31 7.21 17.23
CA PRO A 313 10.79 6.03 16.53
C PRO A 313 10.62 6.10 15.00
N SER A 314 9.55 6.74 14.52
CA SER A 314 9.24 6.81 13.08
C SER A 314 8.67 8.18 12.66
N PRO A 315 9.46 9.25 12.77
CA PRO A 315 9.02 10.57 12.32
C PRO A 315 8.94 10.61 10.79
N VAL A 316 7.93 11.31 10.27
CA VAL A 316 7.89 11.72 8.87
C VAL A 316 8.79 12.92 8.69
N SER A 317 9.78 12.82 7.79
CA SER A 317 10.65 13.95 7.46
C SER A 317 9.86 14.98 6.65
N ILE A 318 9.50 16.07 7.28
CA ILE A 318 8.92 17.23 6.61
C ILE A 318 10.10 18.08 6.11
N LYS A 319 10.40 17.99 4.80
CA LYS A 319 11.48 18.79 4.21
C LYS A 319 11.19 20.29 4.42
N ALA A 320 12.24 21.01 4.72
CA ALA A 320 12.20 22.48 4.85
C ALA A 320 11.82 23.15 3.52
#